data_bdeb1d228eb814e4df8776f70cedc7f9
#
_entry.id   bdeb1d228eb814e4df8776f70cedc7f9
#
_cell.length_a   1.000
_cell.length_b   1.000
_cell.length_c   1.000
_cell.angle_alpha   90.00
_cell.angle_beta   90.00
_cell.angle_gamma   90.00
#
_symmetry.space_group_name_H-M   'P 1'
#
loop_
_entity.id
_entity.type
_entity.pdbx_description
1 polymer ?
#
loop_
_entity_poly.entity_id
_entity_poly.type
_entity_poly.pdbx_seq_one_letter_code
_entity_poly.pdbx_strand_id
1 'polypeptide(L)'
;MKNHLLLWVGALLIMLLSGCATTKYQAINVDELESAKPSLSELDNWQINAKLGVRTTTDAQSMRILWQQQGEKYQLRLNGPLGFGTAFIVGDSDLAEIQKGGQLITASPQQLTKQLTGIPLPITALSWWVKGLVSPNHSAATDIRRAQTGLLENFQQAGWQISILSYSQTGPYWTPKKITGRQGELSFKLVISDWQFSNNRTAE
;
A
#
# COMPACT_ATOMS: atom_id res chain seq x y z
N MET A 1 1.17 81.77 -7.24
CA MET A 1 1.97 80.63 -6.70
C MET A 1 1.20 79.72 -5.75
N LYS A 2 0.14 80.15 -5.06
CA LYS A 2 -0.63 79.30 -4.14
C LYS A 2 -1.54 78.28 -4.85
N ASN A 3 -2.08 78.57 -6.03
CA ASN A 3 -3.04 77.73 -6.71
C ASN A 3 -2.41 76.50 -7.40
N HIS A 4 -1.15 76.54 -7.79
CA HIS A 4 -0.43 75.44 -8.38
C HIS A 4 -0.06 74.39 -7.33
N LEU A 5 0.22 74.78 -6.09
CA LEU A 5 0.56 73.87 -5.00
C LEU A 5 -0.66 73.02 -4.60
N LEU A 6 -1.87 73.62 -4.60
CA LEU A 6 -3.13 72.86 -4.33
C LEU A 6 -3.46 71.82 -5.41
N LEU A 7 -3.16 72.15 -6.68
CA LEU A 7 -3.35 71.18 -7.79
C LEU A 7 -2.37 70.00 -7.72
N TRP A 8 -1.12 70.25 -7.32
CA TRP A 8 -0.14 69.18 -7.16
C TRP A 8 -0.41 68.28 -5.96
N VAL A 9 -0.92 68.84 -4.85
CA VAL A 9 -1.32 68.04 -3.67
C VAL A 9 -2.56 67.21 -3.97
N GLY A 10 -3.54 67.73 -4.76
CA GLY A 10 -4.71 66.98 -5.21
C GLY A 10 -4.35 65.83 -6.14
N ALA A 11 -3.42 66.02 -7.09
CA ALA A 11 -2.95 64.96 -7.99
C ALA A 11 -2.18 63.87 -7.27
N LEU A 12 -1.42 64.19 -6.24
CA LEU A 12 -0.67 63.20 -5.43
C LEU A 12 -1.59 62.35 -4.55
N LEU A 13 -2.73 62.93 -4.08
CA LEU A 13 -3.70 62.21 -3.24
C LEU A 13 -4.51 61.20 -4.02
N ILE A 14 -4.72 61.45 -5.33
CA ILE A 14 -5.46 60.52 -6.22
C ILE A 14 -4.61 59.27 -6.59
N MET A 15 -3.30 59.36 -6.59
CA MET A 15 -2.39 58.24 -6.85
C MET A 15 -2.31 57.19 -5.71
N LEU A 16 -2.77 57.53 -4.51
CA LEU A 16 -2.71 56.66 -3.34
C LEU A 16 -3.91 55.69 -3.19
N LEU A 17 -4.92 55.79 -4.07
CA LEU A 17 -6.15 54.98 -4.02
C LEU A 17 -6.16 53.76 -4.97
N SER A 18 -5.06 53.47 -5.69
CA SER A 18 -5.04 52.39 -6.72
C SER A 18 -4.43 51.09 -6.20
N GLY A 19 -4.61 50.74 -4.95
CA GLY A 19 -3.94 49.59 -4.34
C GLY A 19 -4.82 48.58 -3.64
N CYS A 20 -5.99 48.19 -4.21
CA CYS A 20 -6.67 46.99 -3.78
C CYS A 20 -6.72 45.95 -4.93
N ALA A 21 -5.59 45.29 -5.16
CA ALA A 21 -5.61 44.02 -5.88
C ALA A 21 -6.26 42.99 -4.97
N THR A 22 -7.55 42.75 -5.16
CA THR A 22 -8.26 41.63 -4.56
C THR A 22 -7.71 40.36 -5.19
N THR A 23 -6.75 39.72 -4.53
CA THR A 23 -6.34 38.37 -4.87
C THR A 23 -7.58 37.51 -4.69
N LYS A 24 -8.20 37.08 -5.78
CA LYS A 24 -9.24 36.05 -5.73
C LYS A 24 -8.59 34.81 -5.14
N TYR A 25 -8.90 34.54 -3.89
CA TYR A 25 -8.64 33.24 -3.29
C TYR A 25 -9.50 32.26 -4.08
N GLN A 26 -8.90 31.54 -5.02
CA GLN A 26 -9.55 30.40 -5.64
C GLN A 26 -9.72 29.38 -4.51
N ALA A 27 -10.95 29.16 -4.10
CA ALA A 27 -11.26 28.09 -3.19
C ALA A 27 -10.79 26.79 -3.88
N ILE A 28 -9.76 26.17 -3.32
CA ILE A 28 -9.29 24.86 -3.78
C ILE A 28 -10.47 23.92 -3.55
N ASN A 29 -10.94 23.33 -4.64
CA ASN A 29 -12.05 22.38 -4.60
C ASN A 29 -11.56 21.16 -3.82
N VAL A 30 -12.15 20.86 -2.66
CA VAL A 30 -11.72 19.76 -1.78
C VAL A 30 -11.81 18.42 -2.52
N ASP A 31 -12.78 18.28 -3.44
CA ASP A 31 -12.95 17.10 -4.29
C ASP A 31 -11.79 16.94 -5.30
N GLU A 32 -11.22 18.05 -5.77
CA GLU A 32 -10.07 18.05 -6.69
C GLU A 32 -8.77 17.70 -5.96
N LEU A 33 -8.64 18.12 -4.70
CA LEU A 33 -7.52 17.74 -3.83
C LEU A 33 -7.58 16.27 -3.41
N GLU A 34 -8.78 15.72 -3.25
CA GLU A 34 -9.01 14.30 -2.93
C GLU A 34 -8.74 13.39 -4.14
N SER A 35 -9.06 13.86 -5.34
CA SER A 35 -8.76 13.18 -6.61
C SER A 35 -7.27 13.18 -6.96
N ALA A 36 -6.49 14.11 -6.41
CA ALA A 36 -5.05 14.23 -6.63
C ALA A 36 -4.20 13.36 -5.68
N LYS A 37 -4.81 12.64 -4.73
CA LYS A 37 -4.06 11.73 -3.85
C LYS A 37 -3.54 10.56 -4.66
N PRO A 38 -2.22 10.30 -4.66
CA PRO A 38 -1.66 9.18 -5.39
C PRO A 38 -2.25 7.86 -4.87
N SER A 39 -2.75 7.04 -5.80
CA SER A 39 -3.36 5.75 -5.47
C SER A 39 -2.31 4.67 -5.33
N LEU A 40 -2.41 3.86 -4.28
CA LEU A 40 -1.59 2.64 -4.14
C LEU A 40 -1.86 1.61 -5.23
N SER A 41 -2.98 1.73 -5.98
CA SER A 41 -3.28 0.84 -7.12
C SER A 41 -2.28 0.99 -8.26
N GLU A 42 -1.69 2.18 -8.44
CA GLU A 42 -0.74 2.50 -9.51
C GLU A 42 0.71 2.15 -9.14
N LEU A 43 0.93 1.70 -7.91
CA LEU A 43 2.26 1.30 -7.45
C LEU A 43 2.53 -0.16 -7.79
N ASP A 44 3.31 -0.37 -8.85
CA ASP A 44 3.74 -1.71 -9.29
C ASP A 44 5.07 -2.13 -8.66
N ASN A 45 5.88 -1.16 -8.20
CA ASN A 45 7.20 -1.43 -7.65
C ASN A 45 7.27 -0.97 -6.19
N TRP A 46 7.35 -1.93 -5.29
CA TRP A 46 7.41 -1.67 -3.86
C TRP A 46 8.13 -2.78 -3.11
N GLN A 47 8.56 -2.47 -1.91
CA GLN A 47 9.15 -3.42 -0.97
C GLN A 47 8.53 -3.22 0.41
N ILE A 48 8.33 -4.32 1.13
CA ILE A 48 7.95 -4.29 2.55
C ILE A 48 8.87 -5.17 3.39
N ASN A 49 9.13 -4.71 4.60
CA ASN A 49 9.60 -5.53 5.70
C ASN A 49 8.43 -5.84 6.62
N ALA A 50 8.20 -7.12 6.90
CA ALA A 50 7.05 -7.54 7.68
C ALA A 50 7.36 -8.75 8.56
N LYS A 51 6.48 -8.97 9.55
CA LYS A 51 6.39 -10.22 10.31
C LYS A 51 5.07 -10.90 9.96
N LEU A 52 5.17 -12.13 9.46
CA LEU A 52 4.03 -13.01 9.18
C LEU A 52 3.90 -14.01 10.33
N GLY A 53 2.74 -14.04 10.96
CA GLY A 53 2.30 -15.16 11.78
C GLY A 53 1.28 -15.98 11.01
N VAL A 54 1.38 -17.27 11.04
CA VAL A 54 0.40 -18.21 10.47
C VAL A 54 -0.06 -19.19 11.53
N ARG A 55 -1.31 -19.60 11.46
CA ARG A 55 -1.90 -20.60 12.35
C ARG A 55 -2.74 -21.58 11.56
N THR A 56 -2.48 -22.83 11.82
CA THR A 56 -3.30 -23.98 11.37
C THR A 56 -4.07 -24.57 12.56
N THR A 57 -4.75 -25.65 12.37
CA THR A 57 -5.41 -26.41 13.46
C THR A 57 -4.42 -26.99 14.47
N THR A 58 -3.20 -27.30 14.03
CA THR A 58 -2.21 -28.06 14.84
C THR A 58 -0.95 -27.28 15.15
N ASP A 59 -0.71 -26.15 14.44
CA ASP A 59 0.57 -25.44 14.54
C ASP A 59 0.41 -23.92 14.43
N ALA A 60 1.35 -23.19 14.98
CA ALA A 60 1.46 -21.74 14.86
C ALA A 60 2.92 -21.33 14.66
N GLN A 61 3.21 -20.65 13.59
CA GLN A 61 4.54 -20.22 13.21
C GLN A 61 4.59 -18.71 12.99
N SER A 62 5.79 -18.14 13.14
CA SER A 62 6.02 -16.75 12.74
C SER A 62 7.37 -16.60 12.05
N MET A 63 7.43 -15.74 11.03
CA MET A 63 8.64 -15.52 10.24
C MET A 63 8.76 -14.05 9.87
N ARG A 64 9.98 -13.59 9.62
CA ARG A 64 10.24 -12.29 9.01
C ARG A 64 10.20 -12.43 7.50
N ILE A 65 9.59 -11.45 6.85
CA ILE A 65 9.47 -11.39 5.39
C ILE A 65 10.11 -10.10 4.91
N LEU A 66 10.97 -10.21 3.92
CA LEU A 66 11.28 -9.14 2.98
C LEU A 66 10.56 -9.49 1.67
N TRP A 67 9.63 -8.66 1.26
CA TRP A 67 8.87 -8.83 0.02
C TRP A 67 9.16 -7.69 -0.92
N GLN A 68 9.67 -8.01 -2.11
CA GLN A 68 9.87 -7.09 -3.22
C GLN A 68 8.88 -7.44 -4.33
N GLN A 69 8.16 -6.45 -4.82
CA GLN A 69 7.22 -6.56 -5.93
C GLN A 69 7.70 -5.69 -7.09
N GLN A 70 7.65 -6.22 -8.31
CA GLN A 70 7.98 -5.51 -9.56
C GLN A 70 6.94 -5.91 -10.62
N GLY A 71 5.88 -5.11 -10.77
CA GLY A 71 4.74 -5.49 -11.58
C GLY A 71 4.12 -6.79 -11.07
N GLU A 72 4.02 -7.80 -11.93
CA GLU A 72 3.50 -9.14 -11.55
C GLU A 72 4.56 -10.02 -10.89
N LYS A 73 5.85 -9.72 -11.02
CA LYS A 73 6.94 -10.50 -10.44
C LYS A 73 7.19 -10.14 -9.00
N TYR A 74 7.52 -11.13 -8.19
CA TYR A 74 7.85 -10.91 -6.79
C TYR A 74 9.06 -11.73 -6.35
N GLN A 75 9.69 -11.24 -5.29
CA GLN A 75 10.72 -11.95 -4.54
C GLN A 75 10.37 -11.89 -3.06
N LEU A 76 10.34 -13.05 -2.41
CA LEU A 76 10.11 -13.17 -0.98
C LEU A 76 11.33 -13.82 -0.33
N ARG A 77 11.87 -13.16 0.67
CA ARG A 77 12.85 -13.74 1.57
C ARG A 77 12.18 -14.00 2.91
N LEU A 78 12.10 -15.27 3.28
CA LEU A 78 11.48 -15.72 4.53
C LEU A 78 12.58 -16.17 5.50
N ASN A 79 12.59 -15.59 6.69
CA ASN A 79 13.49 -15.99 7.76
C ASN A 79 12.64 -16.50 8.93
N GLY A 80 12.72 -17.81 9.18
CA GLY A 80 12.04 -18.47 10.29
C GLY A 80 12.74 -18.21 11.63
N PRO A 81 12.09 -18.54 12.76
CA PRO A 81 12.74 -18.57 14.07
C PRO A 81 13.77 -19.70 14.10
N LEU A 82 14.70 -19.61 15.03
CA LEU A 82 15.79 -20.54 15.34
C LEU A 82 15.69 -21.91 14.64
N GLY A 83 16.52 -22.13 13.60
CA GLY A 83 16.69 -23.44 12.94
C GLY A 83 15.89 -23.68 11.65
N PHE A 84 14.93 -22.83 11.28
CA PHE A 84 14.20 -23.00 10.02
C PHE A 84 14.91 -22.47 8.77
N GLY A 85 16.06 -21.82 8.94
CA GLY A 85 16.84 -21.29 7.81
C GLY A 85 16.16 -20.16 7.07
N THR A 86 16.75 -19.79 5.94
CA THR A 86 16.21 -18.80 5.01
C THR A 86 15.65 -19.52 3.80
N ALA A 87 14.46 -19.14 3.37
CA ALA A 87 13.88 -19.55 2.09
C ALA A 87 13.72 -18.34 1.18
N PHE A 88 14.04 -18.52 -0.09
CA PHE A 88 13.83 -17.53 -1.13
C PHE A 88 12.75 -18.04 -2.09
N ILE A 89 11.76 -17.21 -2.38
CA ILE A 89 10.76 -17.49 -3.39
C ILE A 89 10.87 -16.39 -4.44
N VAL A 90 10.94 -16.79 -5.69
CA VAL A 90 10.86 -15.90 -6.84
C VAL A 90 9.73 -16.41 -7.73
N GLY A 91 8.86 -15.52 -8.21
CA GLY A 91 7.74 -15.97 -9.04
C GLY A 91 6.92 -14.83 -9.59
N ASP A 92 5.85 -15.22 -10.25
CA ASP A 92 4.80 -14.36 -10.78
C ASP A 92 3.40 -14.90 -10.40
N SER A 93 2.37 -14.55 -11.17
CA SER A 93 1.01 -15.00 -10.93
C SER A 93 0.83 -16.53 -11.05
N ASP A 94 1.60 -17.18 -11.91
CA ASP A 94 1.35 -18.56 -12.35
C ASP A 94 2.35 -19.55 -11.77
N LEU A 95 3.60 -19.18 -11.74
CA LEU A 95 4.69 -20.05 -11.37
C LEU A 95 5.63 -19.38 -10.36
N ALA A 96 6.10 -20.17 -9.41
CA ALA A 96 7.10 -19.73 -8.47
C ALA A 96 8.14 -20.81 -8.22
N GLU A 97 9.33 -20.37 -7.86
CA GLU A 97 10.45 -21.20 -7.48
C GLU A 97 10.84 -20.90 -6.05
N ILE A 98 11.10 -21.93 -5.29
CA ILE A 98 11.67 -21.83 -3.94
C ILE A 98 13.06 -22.42 -3.92
N GLN A 99 13.98 -21.66 -3.34
CA GLN A 99 15.30 -22.15 -2.97
C GLN A 99 15.37 -22.28 -1.44
N LYS A 100 15.54 -23.51 -0.96
CA LYS A 100 15.66 -23.83 0.47
C LYS A 100 16.66 -24.98 0.67
N GLY A 101 17.68 -24.79 1.51
CA GLY A 101 18.65 -25.85 1.82
C GLY A 101 19.41 -26.41 0.60
N GLY A 102 19.63 -25.59 -0.44
CA GLY A 102 20.29 -26.00 -1.69
C GLY A 102 19.38 -26.72 -2.69
N GLN A 103 18.10 -26.93 -2.36
CA GLN A 103 17.11 -27.50 -3.25
C GLN A 103 16.31 -26.41 -3.95
N LEU A 104 16.03 -26.60 -5.23
CA LEU A 104 15.12 -25.76 -6.03
C LEU A 104 13.84 -26.55 -6.29
N ILE A 105 12.70 -25.96 -5.94
CA ILE A 105 11.36 -26.54 -6.14
C ILE A 105 10.53 -25.52 -6.90
N THR A 106 9.92 -25.96 -8.00
CA THR A 106 9.03 -25.15 -8.83
C THR A 106 7.61 -25.66 -8.69
N ALA A 107 6.67 -24.77 -8.37
CA ALA A 107 5.24 -25.09 -8.25
C ALA A 107 4.40 -23.82 -8.34
N SER A 108 3.06 -23.96 -8.25
CA SER A 108 2.19 -22.79 -8.13
C SER A 108 2.48 -22.02 -6.83
N PRO A 109 2.29 -20.69 -6.81
CA PRO A 109 2.52 -19.87 -5.61
C PRO A 109 1.80 -20.39 -4.36
N GLN A 110 0.55 -20.84 -4.50
CA GLN A 110 -0.23 -21.39 -3.40
C GLN A 110 0.31 -22.72 -2.87
N GLN A 111 0.83 -23.58 -3.74
CA GLN A 111 1.45 -24.84 -3.32
C GLN A 111 2.72 -24.56 -2.51
N LEU A 112 3.55 -23.62 -2.98
CA LEU A 112 4.78 -23.24 -2.27
C LEU A 112 4.50 -22.59 -0.92
N THR A 113 3.50 -21.69 -0.84
CA THR A 113 3.13 -21.08 0.45
C THR A 113 2.59 -22.12 1.43
N LYS A 114 1.78 -23.09 0.95
CA LYS A 114 1.30 -24.19 1.78
C LYS A 114 2.44 -25.06 2.31
N GLN A 115 3.42 -25.37 1.45
CA GLN A 115 4.59 -26.16 1.87
C GLN A 115 5.47 -25.46 2.91
N LEU A 116 5.61 -24.13 2.79
CA LEU A 116 6.44 -23.33 3.67
C LEU A 116 5.78 -22.93 4.98
N THR A 117 4.52 -22.61 4.93
CA THR A 117 3.79 -21.97 6.04
C THR A 117 2.67 -22.82 6.61
N GLY A 118 2.35 -23.95 5.97
CA GLY A 118 1.21 -24.80 6.32
C GLY A 118 -0.13 -24.28 5.79
N ILE A 119 -0.20 -23.07 5.22
CA ILE A 119 -1.42 -22.49 4.68
C ILE A 119 -1.26 -22.02 3.23
N PRO A 120 -2.27 -22.22 2.36
CA PRO A 120 -2.21 -21.84 0.95
C PRO A 120 -2.51 -20.34 0.79
N LEU A 121 -1.52 -19.49 1.06
CA LEU A 121 -1.68 -18.04 0.90
C LEU A 121 -1.74 -17.67 -0.59
N PRO A 122 -2.76 -16.95 -1.03
CA PRO A 122 -2.86 -16.46 -2.40
C PRO A 122 -1.97 -15.21 -2.57
N ILE A 123 -0.69 -15.40 -2.90
CA ILE A 123 0.30 -14.32 -3.02
C ILE A 123 -0.17 -13.22 -3.98
N THR A 124 -0.78 -13.59 -5.09
CA THR A 124 -1.31 -12.65 -6.09
C THR A 124 -2.44 -11.77 -5.55
N ALA A 125 -3.33 -12.31 -4.72
CA ALA A 125 -4.33 -11.50 -4.02
C ALA A 125 -3.70 -10.69 -2.89
N LEU A 126 -2.79 -11.33 -2.15
CA LEU A 126 -2.12 -10.70 -1.00
C LEU A 126 -1.29 -9.47 -1.40
N SER A 127 -0.73 -9.44 -2.62
CA SER A 127 -0.01 -8.26 -3.16
C SER A 127 -0.90 -7.01 -3.27
N TRP A 128 -2.21 -7.19 -3.44
CA TRP A 128 -3.21 -6.13 -3.40
C TRP A 128 -3.67 -5.84 -1.98
N TRP A 129 -3.91 -6.88 -1.18
CA TRP A 129 -4.39 -6.71 0.20
C TRP A 129 -3.38 -5.96 1.08
N VAL A 130 -2.07 -6.16 0.87
CA VAL A 130 -1.04 -5.40 1.57
C VAL A 130 -1.08 -3.92 1.24
N LYS A 131 -1.57 -3.55 0.06
CA LYS A 131 -1.82 -2.15 -0.34
C LYS A 131 -3.13 -1.59 0.21
N GLY A 132 -3.96 -2.40 0.89
CA GLY A 132 -5.29 -2.01 1.34
C GLY A 132 -6.33 -1.99 0.23
N LEU A 133 -6.14 -2.81 -0.80
CA LEU A 133 -6.97 -2.89 -1.99
C LEU A 133 -7.51 -4.30 -2.19
N VAL A 134 -8.68 -4.42 -2.80
CA VAL A 134 -9.17 -5.71 -3.30
C VAL A 134 -8.40 -6.07 -4.57
N SER A 135 -8.13 -7.36 -4.76
CA SER A 135 -7.44 -7.84 -5.96
C SER A 135 -8.38 -7.83 -7.17
N PRO A 136 -8.01 -7.19 -8.29
CA PRO A 136 -8.84 -7.20 -9.50
C PRO A 136 -8.84 -8.55 -10.22
N ASN A 137 -7.80 -9.37 -10.00
CA ASN A 137 -7.56 -10.63 -10.72
C ASN A 137 -8.15 -11.86 -10.02
N HIS A 138 -8.99 -11.66 -8.97
CA HIS A 138 -9.68 -12.71 -8.25
C HIS A 138 -11.19 -12.48 -8.30
N SER A 139 -11.96 -13.42 -7.71
CA SER A 139 -13.40 -13.24 -7.54
C SER A 139 -13.72 -11.89 -6.92
N ALA A 140 -14.86 -11.31 -7.29
CA ALA A 140 -15.32 -10.06 -6.70
C ALA A 140 -15.31 -10.14 -5.17
N ALA A 141 -14.82 -9.08 -4.52
CA ALA A 141 -14.84 -9.01 -3.07
C ALA A 141 -16.29 -8.79 -2.59
N THR A 142 -16.63 -9.42 -1.48
CA THR A 142 -17.91 -9.28 -0.79
C THR A 142 -17.71 -8.75 0.62
N ASP A 143 -18.79 -8.39 1.32
CA ASP A 143 -18.80 -7.90 2.70
C ASP A 143 -17.80 -6.75 2.94
N ILE A 144 -17.70 -5.86 1.95
CA ILE A 144 -16.77 -4.75 1.96
C ILE A 144 -17.22 -3.71 2.99
N ARG A 145 -16.36 -3.41 3.96
CA ARG A 145 -16.52 -2.33 4.90
C ARG A 145 -15.34 -1.38 4.80
N ARG A 146 -15.65 -0.08 4.82
CA ARG A 146 -14.68 1.01 4.80
C ARG A 146 -14.86 1.91 6.01
N ALA A 147 -13.78 2.49 6.49
CA ALA A 147 -13.82 3.59 7.44
C ALA A 147 -14.45 4.84 6.82
N GLN A 148 -14.79 5.83 7.63
CA GLN A 148 -15.25 7.14 7.15
C GLN A 148 -14.23 7.83 6.22
N THR A 149 -12.96 7.50 6.36
CA THR A 149 -11.85 7.97 5.51
C THR A 149 -11.78 7.27 4.14
N GLY A 150 -12.69 6.33 3.84
CA GLY A 150 -12.69 5.53 2.61
C GLY A 150 -11.72 4.32 2.63
N LEU A 151 -10.84 4.22 3.64
CA LEU A 151 -9.90 3.10 3.75
C LEU A 151 -10.63 1.78 4.02
N LEU A 152 -10.17 0.68 3.41
CA LEU A 152 -10.73 -0.66 3.64
C LEU A 152 -10.48 -1.12 5.08
N GLU A 153 -11.51 -1.63 5.73
CA GLU A 153 -11.39 -2.27 7.04
C GLU A 153 -11.57 -3.78 6.96
N ASN A 154 -12.61 -4.22 6.25
CA ASN A 154 -12.93 -5.64 6.12
C ASN A 154 -13.48 -5.95 4.73
N PHE A 155 -13.23 -7.17 4.26
CA PHE A 155 -13.83 -7.72 3.04
C PHE A 155 -13.59 -9.23 2.98
N GLN A 156 -14.33 -9.91 2.10
CA GLN A 156 -14.08 -11.30 1.75
C GLN A 156 -13.61 -11.38 0.30
N GLN A 157 -12.54 -12.14 0.04
CA GLN A 157 -12.04 -12.39 -1.31
C GLN A 157 -11.18 -13.66 -1.35
N ALA A 158 -11.22 -14.40 -2.46
CA ALA A 158 -10.44 -15.62 -2.67
C ALA A 158 -10.61 -16.65 -1.54
N GLY A 159 -11.79 -16.72 -0.93
CA GLY A 159 -12.10 -17.61 0.20
C GLY A 159 -11.56 -17.14 1.56
N TRP A 160 -10.92 -15.95 1.63
CA TRP A 160 -10.40 -15.38 2.85
C TRP A 160 -11.26 -14.22 3.36
N GLN A 161 -11.51 -14.18 4.66
CA GLN A 161 -12.02 -13.00 5.35
C GLN A 161 -10.82 -12.15 5.79
N ILE A 162 -10.70 -10.95 5.25
CA ILE A 162 -9.59 -10.04 5.49
C ILE A 162 -10.03 -8.90 6.41
N SER A 163 -9.18 -8.54 7.36
CA SER A 163 -9.36 -7.36 8.21
C SER A 163 -8.07 -6.56 8.24
N ILE A 164 -8.17 -5.27 7.90
CA ILE A 164 -7.07 -4.32 8.01
C ILE A 164 -7.26 -3.56 9.33
N LEU A 165 -6.45 -3.92 10.31
CA LEU A 165 -6.63 -3.47 11.70
C LEU A 165 -6.03 -2.10 11.98
N SER A 166 -5.05 -1.69 11.18
CA SER A 166 -4.44 -0.36 11.28
C SER A 166 -3.71 0.02 10.01
N TYR A 167 -3.64 1.33 9.80
CA TYR A 167 -2.89 1.99 8.73
C TYR A 167 -1.82 2.89 9.33
N SER A 168 -0.83 3.25 8.54
CA SER A 168 0.16 4.28 8.81
C SER A 168 0.38 5.14 7.57
N GLN A 169 0.74 6.38 7.77
CA GLN A 169 1.13 7.23 6.66
C GLN A 169 2.58 6.94 6.27
N THR A 170 2.82 6.69 4.98
CA THR A 170 4.14 6.47 4.39
C THR A 170 4.28 7.36 3.16
N GLY A 171 5.02 8.46 3.28
CA GLY A 171 5.01 9.50 2.27
C GLY A 171 3.59 10.04 2.03
N PRO A 172 3.11 10.09 0.79
CA PRO A 172 1.76 10.57 0.47
C PRO A 172 0.67 9.50 0.67
N TYR A 173 1.03 8.25 0.98
CA TYR A 173 0.12 7.11 1.00
C TYR A 173 -0.30 6.72 2.42
N TRP A 174 -1.56 6.27 2.55
CA TRP A 174 -2.02 5.51 3.71
C TRP A 174 -1.82 4.02 3.44
N THR A 175 -0.86 3.41 4.12
CA THR A 175 -0.49 2.01 3.94
C THR A 175 -0.96 1.16 5.11
N PRO A 176 -1.48 -0.05 4.86
CA PRO A 176 -1.77 -0.99 5.93
C PRO A 176 -0.53 -1.27 6.77
N LYS A 177 -0.71 -1.24 8.10
CA LYS A 177 0.32 -1.61 9.07
C LYS A 177 0.08 -3.00 9.64
N LYS A 178 -1.19 -3.37 9.83
CA LYS A 178 -1.56 -4.66 10.38
C LYS A 178 -2.76 -5.24 9.64
N ILE A 179 -2.59 -6.44 9.10
CA ILE A 179 -3.60 -7.18 8.33
C ILE A 179 -3.74 -8.55 8.95
N THR A 180 -4.98 -9.04 9.02
CA THR A 180 -5.29 -10.42 9.37
C THR A 180 -6.17 -11.04 8.29
N GLY A 181 -6.02 -12.34 8.08
CA GLY A 181 -6.89 -13.12 7.22
C GLY A 181 -7.29 -14.42 7.90
N ARG A 182 -8.52 -14.87 7.63
CA ARG A 182 -9.06 -16.13 8.12
C ARG A 182 -9.76 -16.90 6.99
N GLN A 183 -9.52 -18.20 6.95
CA GLN A 183 -10.20 -19.14 6.05
C GLN A 183 -10.47 -20.44 6.84
N GLY A 184 -11.70 -20.60 7.34
CA GLY A 184 -12.01 -21.66 8.30
C GLY A 184 -11.12 -21.56 9.54
N GLU A 185 -10.41 -22.65 9.85
CA GLU A 185 -9.48 -22.74 10.98
C GLU A 185 -8.09 -22.14 10.66
N LEU A 186 -7.82 -21.87 9.39
CA LEU A 186 -6.55 -21.26 8.98
C LEU A 186 -6.58 -19.75 9.22
N SER A 187 -5.49 -19.19 9.68
CA SER A 187 -5.39 -17.75 9.80
C SER A 187 -3.96 -17.26 9.59
N PHE A 188 -3.85 -16.01 9.17
CA PHE A 188 -2.58 -15.29 9.15
C PHE A 188 -2.71 -13.90 9.80
N LYS A 189 -1.59 -13.38 10.24
CA LYS A 189 -1.41 -12.00 10.69
C LYS A 189 -0.13 -11.46 10.10
N LEU A 190 -0.24 -10.39 9.34
CA LEU A 190 0.88 -9.67 8.76
C LEU A 190 1.03 -8.33 9.48
N VAL A 191 2.22 -8.06 10.00
CA VAL A 191 2.58 -6.77 10.61
C VAL A 191 3.69 -6.17 9.79
N ILE A 192 3.41 -5.10 9.07
CA ILE A 192 4.35 -4.41 8.20
C ILE A 192 5.08 -3.37 9.03
N SER A 193 6.39 -3.43 9.07
CA SER A 193 7.25 -2.51 9.81
C SER A 193 7.78 -1.37 8.94
N ASP A 194 7.94 -1.61 7.65
CA ASP A 194 8.53 -0.65 6.72
C ASP A 194 7.98 -0.82 5.30
N TRP A 195 7.83 0.29 4.58
CA TRP A 195 7.48 0.36 3.17
C TRP A 195 8.51 1.16 2.42
N GLN A 196 8.90 0.68 1.25
CA GLN A 196 9.74 1.40 0.29
C GLN A 196 9.07 1.37 -1.07
N PHE A 197 8.95 2.52 -1.71
CA PHE A 197 8.37 2.67 -3.03
C PHE A 197 9.47 3.03 -4.03
N SER A 198 9.57 2.28 -5.12
CA SER A 198 10.45 2.61 -6.22
C SER A 198 9.63 3.29 -7.31
N ASN A 199 9.77 4.60 -7.45
CA ASN A 199 9.21 5.32 -8.58
C ASN A 199 10.10 5.05 -9.80
N ASN A 200 9.67 4.18 -10.69
CA ASN A 200 10.20 4.15 -12.06
C ASN A 200 9.61 5.33 -12.86
N ARG A 201 9.81 6.56 -12.43
CA ARG A 201 9.87 7.66 -13.39
C ARG A 201 11.29 7.69 -13.91
N THR A 202 11.56 6.90 -14.94
CA THR A 202 12.70 7.14 -15.83
C THR A 202 12.50 8.56 -16.35
N ALA A 203 13.43 9.44 -16.01
CA ALA A 203 13.54 10.74 -16.67
C ALA A 203 13.79 10.45 -18.16
N GLU A 204 12.82 10.79 -19.01
CA GLU A 204 13.05 11.08 -20.43
C GLU A 204 13.62 12.50 -20.54
#